data_2c80823b78a407723e762c2a6b9a2321
#
_entry.id   2c80823b78a407723e762c2a6b9a2321
#
_cell.length_a   1.000
_cell.length_b   1.000
_cell.length_c   1.000
_cell.angle_alpha   90.00
_cell.angle_beta   90.00
_cell.angle_gamma   90.00
#
_symmetry.space_group_name_H-M   'P 1'
#
loop_
_entity.id
_entity.type
_entity.pdbx_description
1 polymer ?
#
loop_
_entity_poly.entity_id
_entity_poly.type
_entity_poly.pdbx_seq_one_letter_code
_entity_poly.pdbx_strand_id
1 'polypeptide(L)'
;MKTRSALVAVSTAGLLLVAGTTAATVAHAADLPPGAPPGVCPVDTEHGPPLASPTTTASRLFGARTFLEGPVWVADPGYLLMSDMRAATGPQRVQPSTMLRYTPGPATVETVVAESGSNGLALSPDGTSIVAATHDQRSVSRYQLADLSRQTVAATFQGAAFNSPNDVTVRSDGVVYFTDPDFQRGRRADAMNGRTSVFRVSGSTVTLVDDGLRQPNGIALSPDGGTLYVGAYGENKIYSYPVRADGSTGPRTLFASIAGPDGGTIDCAGNVYWASGTDGLVHVFSPTGVKLGTVASGAGTTNVAFGGTDRQTLFITSGRTGDSGLYSVHLGVPGYPY
;
A
#
# COMPACT_ATOMS: atom_id res chain seq x y z
N MET A 1 -50.17 34.13 73.61
CA MET A 1 -49.59 34.35 72.31
C MET A 1 -48.38 33.41 72.24
N LYS A 2 -48.47 32.35 71.47
CA LYS A 2 -47.43 31.27 71.38
C LYS A 2 -46.66 31.44 70.09
N THR A 3 -45.38 31.78 70.20
CA THR A 3 -44.43 31.81 69.11
C THR A 3 -43.95 30.39 68.79
N ARG A 4 -44.11 29.93 67.56
CA ARG A 4 -43.58 28.71 67.09
C ARG A 4 -42.27 28.97 66.26
N SER A 5 -41.17 28.46 66.79
CA SER A 5 -39.89 28.41 66.04
C SER A 5 -39.93 27.29 64.98
N ALA A 6 -39.60 27.64 63.75
CA ALA A 6 -39.43 26.69 62.68
C ALA A 6 -37.95 26.27 62.61
N LEU A 7 -37.69 24.98 62.69
CA LEU A 7 -36.36 24.34 62.39
C LEU A 7 -36.20 24.23 60.87
N VAL A 8 -35.13 24.79 60.37
CA VAL A 8 -34.68 24.56 59.01
C VAL A 8 -33.70 23.36 58.99
N ALA A 9 -34.11 22.30 58.38
CA ALA A 9 -33.21 21.13 58.15
C ALA A 9 -32.39 21.41 56.89
N VAL A 10 -31.05 21.43 57.02
CA VAL A 10 -30.11 21.50 55.94
C VAL A 10 -29.79 20.06 55.49
N SER A 11 -30.24 19.71 54.29
CA SER A 11 -29.91 18.40 53.65
C SER A 11 -28.60 18.56 52.90
N THR A 12 -27.54 17.91 53.37
CA THR A 12 -26.28 17.71 52.62
C THR A 12 -26.44 16.58 51.61
N ALA A 13 -26.60 16.93 50.33
CA ALA A 13 -26.54 15.97 49.24
C ALA A 13 -25.07 15.59 49.00
N GLY A 14 -24.70 14.40 49.40
CA GLY A 14 -23.39 13.79 49.04
C GLY A 14 -23.35 13.43 47.57
N LEU A 15 -22.46 14.07 46.84
CA LEU A 15 -22.14 13.73 45.43
C LEU A 15 -21.28 12.46 45.43
N LEU A 16 -21.88 11.32 45.11
CA LEU A 16 -21.12 10.10 44.82
C LEU A 16 -20.47 10.26 43.43
N LEU A 17 -19.15 10.48 43.40
CA LEU A 17 -18.36 10.32 42.19
C LEU A 17 -18.24 8.82 41.92
N VAL A 18 -18.97 8.28 40.95
CA VAL A 18 -18.72 6.97 40.38
C VAL A 18 -17.57 7.14 39.42
N ALA A 19 -16.36 6.76 39.85
CA ALA A 19 -15.22 6.59 38.97
C ALA A 19 -15.49 5.36 38.07
N GLY A 20 -15.98 5.63 36.85
CA GLY A 20 -16.07 4.62 35.82
C GLY A 20 -14.67 4.24 35.36
N THR A 21 -14.14 3.15 35.88
CA THR A 21 -12.98 2.48 35.29
C THR A 21 -13.44 1.87 33.98
N THR A 22 -13.19 2.54 32.86
CA THR A 22 -13.19 1.88 31.56
C THR A 22 -12.07 0.87 31.58
N ALA A 23 -12.38 -0.39 31.82
CA ALA A 23 -11.46 -1.47 31.56
C ALA A 23 -11.16 -1.44 30.07
N ALA A 24 -9.96 -0.99 29.71
CA ALA A 24 -9.42 -1.24 28.38
C ALA A 24 -9.40 -2.76 28.23
N THR A 25 -10.26 -3.29 27.36
CA THR A 25 -10.16 -4.69 26.95
C THR A 25 -8.82 -4.85 26.28
N VAL A 26 -7.87 -5.49 26.98
CA VAL A 26 -6.62 -5.93 26.37
C VAL A 26 -7.05 -6.98 25.35
N ALA A 27 -6.96 -6.64 24.06
CA ALA A 27 -7.18 -7.59 22.98
C ALA A 27 -6.20 -8.76 23.21
N HIS A 28 -6.73 -9.97 23.28
CA HIS A 28 -5.87 -11.16 23.37
C HIS A 28 -5.04 -11.25 22.09
N ALA A 29 -3.76 -11.59 22.23
CA ALA A 29 -2.82 -11.71 21.11
C ALA A 29 -3.33 -12.64 19.98
N ALA A 30 -4.30 -13.52 20.28
CA ALA A 30 -4.95 -14.40 19.30
C ALA A 30 -6.00 -13.69 18.41
N ASP A 31 -6.44 -12.47 18.76
CA ASP A 31 -7.48 -11.72 18.04
C ASP A 31 -6.91 -10.66 17.11
N LEU A 32 -5.59 -10.47 17.12
CA LEU A 32 -4.91 -9.53 16.24
C LEU A 32 -4.51 -10.22 14.92
N PRO A 33 -4.64 -9.52 13.78
CA PRO A 33 -4.13 -10.05 12.52
C PRO A 33 -2.60 -10.25 12.59
N PRO A 34 -2.03 -11.15 11.75
CA PRO A 34 -0.59 -11.35 11.70
C PRO A 34 0.12 -10.04 11.34
N GLY A 35 1.05 -9.64 12.17
CA GLY A 35 1.90 -8.46 11.97
C GLY A 35 3.17 -8.74 11.18
N ALA A 36 4.10 -7.80 11.19
CA ALA A 36 5.41 -7.98 10.58
C ALA A 36 6.18 -9.12 11.25
N PRO A 37 7.05 -9.84 10.51
CA PRO A 37 7.95 -10.80 11.10
C PRO A 37 8.78 -10.17 12.24
N PRO A 38 9.15 -10.95 13.27
CA PRO A 38 9.99 -10.46 14.37
C PRO A 38 11.26 -9.77 13.86
N GLY A 39 11.58 -8.60 14.40
CA GLY A 39 12.76 -7.83 14.05
C GLY A 39 12.60 -6.92 12.82
N VAL A 40 11.49 -7.00 12.08
CA VAL A 40 11.23 -6.11 10.93
C VAL A 40 10.71 -4.76 11.39
N CYS A 41 9.62 -4.75 12.17
CA CYS A 41 9.10 -3.58 12.85
C CYS A 41 8.93 -3.97 14.32
N PRO A 42 9.95 -3.80 15.18
CA PRO A 42 9.83 -4.17 16.59
C PRO A 42 8.67 -3.41 17.24
N VAL A 43 7.81 -4.12 17.92
CA VAL A 43 6.76 -3.52 18.77
C VAL A 43 7.41 -2.71 19.88
N ASP A 44 6.76 -1.65 20.33
CA ASP A 44 7.22 -0.74 21.40
C ASP A 44 8.49 0.05 21.07
N THR A 45 8.89 0.16 19.80
CA THR A 45 9.98 1.04 19.39
C THR A 45 9.44 2.46 19.19
N GLU A 46 9.96 3.40 19.98
CA GLU A 46 9.72 4.82 19.70
C GLU A 46 10.48 5.24 18.45
N HIS A 47 9.78 5.77 17.48
CA HIS A 47 10.35 6.32 16.27
C HIS A 47 10.35 7.84 16.33
N GLY A 48 11.40 8.45 15.80
CA GLY A 48 11.45 9.89 15.56
C GLY A 48 10.47 10.33 14.46
N PRO A 49 10.51 11.63 14.08
CA PRO A 49 9.67 12.11 12.99
C PRO A 49 10.06 11.41 11.67
N PRO A 50 9.06 11.02 10.84
CA PRO A 50 9.33 10.34 9.57
C PRO A 50 10.07 11.23 8.57
N LEU A 51 9.86 12.54 8.62
CA LEU A 51 10.49 13.55 7.78
C LEU A 51 11.32 14.51 8.64
N ALA A 52 12.53 14.85 8.20
CA ALA A 52 13.35 15.87 8.85
C ALA A 52 12.77 17.30 8.68
N SER A 53 11.95 17.51 7.65
CA SER A 53 11.25 18.75 7.33
C SER A 53 9.88 18.43 6.72
N PRO A 54 8.87 19.29 6.91
CA PRO A 54 7.55 19.10 6.27
C PRO A 54 7.60 19.04 4.74
N THR A 55 8.67 19.56 4.14
CA THR A 55 8.97 19.41 2.71
C THR A 55 10.37 18.83 2.56
N THR A 56 10.47 17.70 1.89
CA THR A 56 11.71 16.98 1.62
C THR A 56 11.83 16.75 0.13
N THR A 57 13.04 16.68 -0.42
CA THR A 57 13.27 16.42 -1.85
C THR A 57 14.08 15.16 -2.02
N ALA A 58 13.61 14.25 -2.87
CA ALA A 58 14.31 13.05 -3.26
C ALA A 58 15.33 13.33 -4.37
N SER A 59 16.43 12.60 -4.38
CA SER A 59 17.44 12.64 -5.42
C SER A 59 17.12 11.64 -6.52
N ARG A 60 17.32 12.05 -7.78
CA ARG A 60 17.14 11.16 -8.93
C ARG A 60 18.32 10.19 -9.04
N LEU A 61 18.04 8.91 -9.08
CA LEU A 61 19.03 7.83 -9.24
C LEU A 61 19.32 7.56 -10.71
N PHE A 62 18.27 7.43 -11.52
CA PHE A 62 18.36 7.32 -12.98
C PHE A 62 17.06 7.79 -13.64
N GLY A 63 17.11 7.95 -14.97
CA GLY A 63 15.97 8.34 -15.80
C GLY A 63 15.96 7.64 -17.15
N ALA A 64 15.23 8.21 -18.12
CA ALA A 64 15.11 7.70 -19.48
C ALA A 64 14.46 6.31 -19.57
N ARG A 65 13.39 6.10 -18.80
CA ARG A 65 12.51 4.92 -18.87
C ARG A 65 11.15 5.33 -19.43
N THR A 66 10.28 4.34 -19.66
CA THR A 66 8.97 4.63 -20.27
C THR A 66 7.97 5.04 -19.19
N PHE A 67 7.70 4.15 -18.24
CA PHE A 67 6.76 4.40 -17.16
C PHE A 67 7.06 3.42 -16.01
N LEU A 68 7.76 3.87 -14.98
CA LEU A 68 8.16 3.03 -13.86
C LEU A 68 7.04 2.88 -12.86
N GLU A 69 6.86 1.66 -12.34
CA GLU A 69 5.82 1.26 -11.40
C GLU A 69 6.29 0.18 -10.44
N GLY A 70 5.50 -0.02 -9.38
CA GLY A 70 5.53 -1.15 -8.48
C GLY A 70 6.90 -1.50 -7.93
N PRO A 71 7.62 -0.55 -7.29
CA PRO A 71 8.91 -0.85 -6.70
C PRO A 71 8.75 -1.81 -5.52
N VAL A 72 9.66 -2.78 -5.40
CA VAL A 72 9.76 -3.67 -4.24
C VAL A 72 11.21 -3.97 -3.91
N TRP A 73 11.57 -3.91 -2.63
CA TRP A 73 12.93 -4.18 -2.18
C TRP A 73 13.12 -5.65 -1.83
N VAL A 74 14.16 -6.27 -2.38
CA VAL A 74 14.63 -7.60 -2.01
C VAL A 74 15.88 -7.45 -1.15
N ALA A 75 15.76 -7.73 0.14
CA ALA A 75 16.79 -7.40 1.13
C ALA A 75 18.05 -8.26 1.00
N ASP A 76 17.91 -9.51 0.60
CA ASP A 76 19.03 -10.41 0.33
C ASP A 76 18.98 -10.83 -1.14
N PRO A 77 19.95 -10.43 -1.97
CA PRO A 77 21.23 -9.76 -1.68
C PRO A 77 21.20 -8.21 -1.67
N GLY A 78 20.06 -7.54 -1.73
CA GLY A 78 19.95 -6.08 -1.64
C GLY A 78 19.81 -5.38 -2.99
N TYR A 79 18.62 -5.46 -3.59
CA TYR A 79 18.26 -4.75 -4.84
C TYR A 79 16.77 -4.38 -4.86
N LEU A 80 16.44 -3.44 -5.73
CA LEU A 80 15.05 -3.06 -6.00
C LEU A 80 14.58 -3.70 -7.31
N LEU A 81 13.42 -4.33 -7.30
CA LEU A 81 12.68 -4.68 -8.51
C LEU A 81 11.63 -3.60 -8.78
N MET A 82 11.32 -3.39 -10.06
CA MET A 82 10.25 -2.49 -10.50
C MET A 82 9.79 -2.87 -11.90
N SER A 83 8.59 -2.44 -12.26
CA SER A 83 8.02 -2.60 -13.60
C SER A 83 8.30 -1.36 -14.46
N ASP A 84 8.74 -1.56 -15.71
CA ASP A 84 8.82 -0.50 -16.73
C ASP A 84 7.78 -0.78 -17.80
N MET A 85 6.65 -0.07 -17.75
CA MET A 85 5.53 -0.23 -18.68
C MET A 85 5.76 0.58 -19.95
N ARG A 86 5.61 -0.08 -21.08
CA ARG A 86 5.80 0.51 -22.42
C ARG A 86 4.46 0.92 -23.04
N ALA A 87 4.50 1.64 -24.16
CA ALA A 87 3.27 2.02 -24.87
C ALA A 87 2.44 0.79 -25.26
N ALA A 88 1.13 0.91 -25.17
CA ALA A 88 0.20 -0.15 -25.53
C ALA A 88 0.32 -0.54 -27.00
N THR A 89 0.39 -1.84 -27.30
CA THR A 89 0.64 -2.41 -28.62
C THR A 89 -0.44 -3.40 -29.05
N GLY A 90 -0.40 -3.79 -30.31
CA GLY A 90 -1.29 -4.79 -30.92
C GLY A 90 -2.77 -4.37 -30.99
N PRO A 91 -3.61 -5.26 -31.58
CA PRO A 91 -5.05 -4.96 -31.80
C PRO A 91 -5.81 -4.75 -30.49
N GLN A 92 -5.44 -5.44 -29.43
CA GLN A 92 -6.06 -5.37 -28.11
C GLN A 92 -5.56 -4.19 -27.27
N ARG A 93 -4.56 -3.46 -27.75
CA ARG A 93 -3.96 -2.32 -27.05
C ARG A 93 -3.50 -2.70 -25.63
N VAL A 94 -2.89 -3.86 -25.49
CA VAL A 94 -2.30 -4.30 -24.23
C VAL A 94 -0.98 -3.58 -24.02
N GLN A 95 -0.75 -3.11 -22.81
CA GLN A 95 0.46 -2.42 -22.44
C GLN A 95 1.51 -3.46 -21.99
N PRO A 96 2.61 -3.67 -22.73
CA PRO A 96 3.67 -4.57 -22.28
C PRO A 96 4.49 -3.94 -21.17
N SER A 97 5.05 -4.75 -20.29
CA SER A 97 5.99 -4.31 -19.28
C SER A 97 7.20 -5.23 -19.14
N THR A 98 8.27 -4.66 -18.62
CA THR A 98 9.55 -5.30 -18.35
C THR A 98 9.81 -5.20 -16.85
N MET A 99 10.27 -6.27 -16.20
CA MET A 99 10.74 -6.18 -14.82
C MET A 99 12.22 -5.82 -14.82
N LEU A 100 12.54 -4.72 -14.15
CA LEU A 100 13.90 -4.20 -13.98
C LEU A 100 14.41 -4.51 -12.59
N ARG A 101 15.74 -4.70 -12.47
CA ARG A 101 16.47 -4.75 -11.23
C ARG A 101 17.41 -3.55 -11.13
N TYR A 102 17.31 -2.78 -10.05
CA TYR A 102 18.27 -1.74 -9.69
C TYR A 102 19.10 -2.19 -8.50
N THR A 103 20.44 -2.16 -8.66
CA THR A 103 21.40 -2.53 -7.61
C THR A 103 22.12 -1.24 -7.13
N PRO A 104 21.89 -0.78 -5.87
CA PRO A 104 22.34 0.54 -5.42
C PRO A 104 23.85 0.76 -5.45
N GLY A 105 24.66 -0.16 -4.94
CA GLY A 105 26.12 0.02 -4.84
C GLY A 105 26.78 0.35 -6.18
N PRO A 106 26.66 -0.51 -7.21
CA PRO A 106 27.17 -0.21 -8.56
C PRO A 106 26.25 0.74 -9.35
N ALA A 107 25.08 1.11 -8.83
CA ALA A 107 24.07 1.92 -9.49
C ALA A 107 23.66 1.40 -10.87
N THR A 108 23.55 0.07 -11.01
CA THR A 108 23.21 -0.59 -12.27
C THR A 108 21.72 -0.85 -12.39
N VAL A 109 21.20 -0.77 -13.62
CA VAL A 109 19.82 -1.12 -13.97
C VAL A 109 19.86 -2.18 -15.07
N GLU A 110 19.24 -3.32 -14.84
CA GLU A 110 19.18 -4.42 -15.80
C GLU A 110 17.75 -4.95 -15.96
N THR A 111 17.48 -5.53 -17.12
CA THR A 111 16.25 -6.26 -17.38
C THR A 111 16.37 -7.67 -16.84
N VAL A 112 15.48 -8.07 -15.94
CA VAL A 112 15.46 -9.45 -15.41
C VAL A 112 14.33 -10.28 -15.98
N VAL A 113 13.20 -9.65 -16.39
CA VAL A 113 12.12 -10.31 -17.13
C VAL A 113 11.65 -9.38 -18.24
N ALA A 114 11.91 -9.75 -19.51
CA ALA A 114 11.65 -8.89 -20.67
C ALA A 114 10.15 -8.68 -20.96
N GLU A 115 9.33 -9.69 -20.70
CA GLU A 115 7.87 -9.64 -20.89
C GLU A 115 7.18 -10.08 -19.60
N SER A 116 7.29 -9.22 -18.56
CA SER A 116 6.73 -9.52 -17.25
C SER A 116 5.22 -9.30 -17.20
N GLY A 117 4.69 -8.37 -17.98
CA GLY A 117 3.29 -7.95 -17.90
C GLY A 117 2.91 -7.38 -16.55
N SER A 118 3.89 -7.10 -15.68
CA SER A 118 3.69 -6.65 -14.30
C SER A 118 3.45 -5.16 -14.21
N ASN A 119 2.80 -4.76 -13.12
CA ASN A 119 2.64 -3.40 -12.63
C ASN A 119 3.09 -3.36 -11.17
N GLY A 120 2.21 -3.39 -10.17
CA GLY A 120 2.57 -3.47 -8.77
C GLY A 120 3.27 -4.79 -8.42
N LEU A 121 4.25 -4.72 -7.53
CA LEU A 121 5.03 -5.85 -7.02
C LEU A 121 5.03 -5.84 -5.50
N ALA A 122 4.93 -7.02 -4.87
CA ALA A 122 5.08 -7.20 -3.43
C ALA A 122 5.96 -8.43 -3.14
N LEU A 123 6.76 -8.37 -2.08
CA LEU A 123 7.57 -9.50 -1.64
C LEU A 123 6.68 -10.51 -0.90
N SER A 124 6.88 -11.80 -1.14
CA SER A 124 6.24 -12.83 -0.32
C SER A 124 6.80 -12.83 1.11
N PRO A 125 6.01 -13.21 2.13
CA PRO A 125 6.46 -13.16 3.52
C PRO A 125 7.70 -14.02 3.83
N ASP A 126 7.93 -15.07 3.06
CA ASP A 126 9.10 -15.93 3.16
C ASP A 126 10.32 -15.38 2.38
N GLY A 127 10.16 -14.26 1.67
CA GLY A 127 11.22 -13.62 0.90
C GLY A 127 11.68 -14.40 -0.34
N THR A 128 10.97 -15.45 -0.75
CA THR A 128 11.41 -16.34 -1.84
C THR A 128 10.80 -16.00 -3.19
N SER A 129 9.74 -15.19 -3.22
CA SER A 129 9.03 -14.85 -4.45
C SER A 129 8.47 -13.42 -4.44
N ILE A 130 8.17 -12.92 -5.62
CA ILE A 130 7.43 -11.69 -5.85
C ILE A 130 6.00 -12.03 -6.28
N VAL A 131 5.02 -11.48 -5.58
CA VAL A 131 3.64 -11.43 -6.04
C VAL A 131 3.47 -10.18 -6.89
N ALA A 132 2.94 -10.32 -8.09
CA ALA A 132 2.83 -9.26 -9.08
C ALA A 132 1.39 -9.12 -9.59
N ALA A 133 0.91 -7.91 -9.67
CA ALA A 133 -0.27 -7.57 -10.47
C ALA A 133 0.13 -7.61 -11.95
N THR A 134 -0.39 -8.59 -12.70
CA THR A 134 0.03 -8.85 -14.09
C THR A 134 -1.10 -8.54 -15.06
N HIS A 135 -1.17 -7.28 -15.46
CA HIS A 135 -2.25 -6.74 -16.30
C HIS A 135 -2.28 -7.33 -17.72
N ASP A 136 -1.14 -7.83 -18.24
CA ASP A 136 -1.04 -8.47 -19.57
C ASP A 136 -1.92 -9.73 -19.66
N GLN A 137 -1.89 -10.57 -18.63
CA GLN A 137 -2.68 -11.80 -18.51
C GLN A 137 -3.97 -11.61 -17.68
N ARG A 138 -4.24 -10.38 -17.21
CA ARG A 138 -5.40 -10.10 -16.35
C ARG A 138 -5.38 -11.00 -15.10
N SER A 139 -4.24 -11.07 -14.43
CA SER A 139 -4.02 -12.01 -13.32
C SER A 139 -3.17 -11.38 -12.21
N VAL A 140 -3.18 -12.01 -11.07
CA VAL A 140 -2.11 -11.92 -10.07
C VAL A 140 -1.21 -13.12 -10.29
N SER A 141 0.09 -12.89 -10.37
CA SER A 141 1.09 -13.92 -10.61
C SER A 141 2.15 -13.92 -9.53
N ARG A 142 2.87 -15.03 -9.41
CA ARG A 142 4.03 -15.18 -8.55
C ARG A 142 5.26 -15.46 -9.39
N TYR A 143 6.33 -14.72 -9.16
CA TYR A 143 7.66 -14.94 -9.73
C TYR A 143 8.58 -15.49 -8.67
N GLN A 144 9.17 -16.66 -8.86
CA GLN A 144 10.19 -17.19 -7.95
C GLN A 144 11.48 -16.39 -8.10
N LEU A 145 12.08 -15.93 -6.99
CA LEU A 145 13.31 -15.13 -7.05
C LEU A 145 14.52 -15.94 -7.53
N ALA A 146 14.50 -17.27 -7.36
CA ALA A 146 15.61 -18.15 -7.73
C ALA A 146 15.81 -18.27 -9.25
N ASP A 147 14.74 -18.25 -10.05
CA ASP A 147 14.79 -18.50 -11.50
C ASP A 147 13.85 -17.59 -12.32
N LEU A 148 13.11 -16.70 -11.64
CA LEU A 148 12.11 -15.80 -12.21
C LEU A 148 10.98 -16.51 -12.98
N SER A 149 10.76 -17.80 -12.69
CA SER A 149 9.63 -18.55 -13.23
C SER A 149 8.31 -17.97 -12.73
N ARG A 150 7.32 -17.86 -13.63
CA ARG A 150 6.02 -17.24 -13.36
C ARG A 150 4.94 -18.31 -13.17
N GLN A 151 4.13 -18.15 -12.14
CA GLN A 151 2.93 -18.94 -11.87
C GLN A 151 1.73 -18.04 -11.64
N THR A 152 0.57 -18.38 -12.20
CA THR A 152 -0.68 -17.66 -11.94
C THR A 152 -1.20 -18.00 -10.54
N VAL A 153 -1.48 -16.99 -9.75
CA VAL A 153 -2.11 -17.10 -8.42
C VAL A 153 -3.64 -16.99 -8.54
N ALA A 154 -4.12 -15.98 -9.28
CA ALA A 154 -5.54 -15.77 -9.53
C ALA A 154 -5.73 -15.05 -10.88
N ALA A 155 -6.78 -15.42 -11.64
CA ALA A 155 -7.09 -14.80 -12.93
C ALA A 155 -8.59 -14.51 -13.12
N THR A 156 -9.45 -15.01 -12.23
CA THR A 156 -10.91 -14.88 -12.36
C THR A 156 -11.58 -14.69 -11.00
N PHE A 157 -12.71 -14.02 -11.03
CA PHE A 157 -13.66 -13.97 -9.93
C PHE A 157 -15.05 -14.34 -10.45
N GLN A 158 -15.70 -15.34 -9.83
CA GLN A 158 -17.02 -15.86 -10.25
C GLN A 158 -17.12 -16.19 -11.75
N GLY A 159 -16.03 -16.72 -12.34
CA GLY A 159 -15.95 -17.08 -13.75
C GLY A 159 -15.64 -15.91 -14.71
N ALA A 160 -15.63 -14.67 -14.25
CA ALA A 160 -15.24 -13.51 -15.04
C ALA A 160 -13.73 -13.22 -14.86
N ALA A 161 -13.03 -12.90 -15.96
CA ALA A 161 -11.63 -12.48 -15.90
C ALA A 161 -11.52 -11.09 -15.27
N PHE A 162 -10.44 -10.80 -14.56
CA PHE A 162 -10.15 -9.46 -14.03
C PHE A 162 -10.02 -8.42 -15.15
N ASN A 163 -10.08 -7.13 -14.81
CA ASN A 163 -9.89 -6.04 -15.79
C ASN A 163 -8.41 -5.90 -16.17
N SER A 164 -7.63 -5.37 -15.27
CA SER A 164 -6.18 -5.17 -15.41
C SER A 164 -5.57 -4.97 -14.02
N PRO A 165 -5.29 -6.05 -13.26
CA PRO A 165 -4.69 -5.94 -11.94
C PRO A 165 -3.53 -4.95 -11.93
N ASN A 166 -3.55 -4.00 -10.98
CA ASN A 166 -2.69 -2.84 -10.97
C ASN A 166 -1.68 -2.88 -9.83
N ASP A 167 -2.12 -2.86 -8.58
CA ASP A 167 -1.22 -2.89 -7.44
C ASP A 167 -1.58 -4.03 -6.46
N VAL A 168 -0.61 -4.43 -5.63
CA VAL A 168 -0.71 -5.64 -4.80
C VAL A 168 0.04 -5.47 -3.50
N THR A 169 -0.51 -6.01 -2.41
CA THR A 169 0.18 -6.15 -1.13
C THR A 169 -0.07 -7.54 -0.55
N VAL A 170 0.87 -8.04 0.26
CA VAL A 170 0.81 -9.37 0.86
C VAL A 170 0.88 -9.26 2.37
N ARG A 171 -0.07 -9.87 3.07
CA ARG A 171 -0.05 -9.97 4.53
C ARG A 171 0.93 -11.07 4.97
N SER A 172 1.47 -10.98 6.18
CA SER A 172 2.47 -11.91 6.71
C SER A 172 2.04 -13.40 6.75
N ASP A 173 0.74 -13.69 6.68
CA ASP A 173 0.20 -15.05 6.54
C ASP A 173 0.02 -15.51 5.09
N GLY A 174 0.43 -14.69 4.11
CA GLY A 174 0.35 -15.00 2.69
C GLY A 174 -0.97 -14.61 2.02
N VAL A 175 -1.90 -13.97 2.74
CA VAL A 175 -3.11 -13.39 2.12
C VAL A 175 -2.73 -12.21 1.24
N VAL A 176 -3.18 -12.24 0.00
CA VAL A 176 -2.90 -11.22 -1.03
C VAL A 176 -4.10 -10.30 -1.18
N TYR A 177 -3.87 -8.99 -1.23
CA TYR A 177 -4.87 -8.00 -1.64
C TYR A 177 -4.37 -7.30 -2.89
N PHE A 178 -5.26 -7.04 -3.85
CA PHE A 178 -4.90 -6.34 -5.09
C PHE A 178 -6.04 -5.49 -5.61
N THR A 179 -5.67 -4.50 -6.41
CA THR A 179 -6.60 -3.61 -7.10
C THR A 179 -6.76 -4.04 -8.55
N ASP A 180 -7.98 -3.89 -9.08
CA ASP A 180 -8.33 -4.27 -10.46
C ASP A 180 -9.07 -3.14 -11.19
N PRO A 181 -8.38 -2.02 -11.47
CA PRO A 181 -8.92 -0.97 -12.32
C PRO A 181 -8.89 -1.37 -13.80
N ASP A 182 -9.33 -0.45 -14.67
CA ASP A 182 -9.40 -0.66 -16.11
C ASP A 182 -8.29 0.03 -16.91
N PHE A 183 -7.26 0.56 -16.26
CA PHE A 183 -6.20 1.36 -16.89
C PHE A 183 -5.51 0.62 -18.04
N GLN A 184 -5.08 -0.63 -17.82
CA GLN A 184 -4.34 -1.44 -18.79
C GLN A 184 -5.22 -2.52 -19.45
N ARG A 185 -6.53 -2.46 -19.29
CA ARG A 185 -7.44 -3.41 -19.93
C ARG A 185 -7.36 -3.36 -21.46
N GLY A 186 -7.08 -2.18 -22.02
CA GLY A 186 -7.02 -1.97 -23.45
C GLY A 186 -8.39 -2.14 -24.10
N ARG A 187 -8.42 -2.88 -25.23
CA ARG A 187 -9.66 -3.22 -25.96
C ARG A 187 -10.19 -4.61 -25.68
N ARG A 188 -9.66 -5.27 -24.65
CA ARG A 188 -10.15 -6.60 -24.26
C ARG A 188 -11.59 -6.49 -23.78
N ALA A 189 -12.38 -7.54 -24.07
CA ALA A 189 -13.80 -7.58 -23.69
C ALA A 189 -13.96 -7.27 -22.19
N ASP A 190 -15.05 -6.61 -21.88
CA ASP A 190 -15.35 -6.21 -20.51
C ASP A 190 -15.51 -7.46 -19.63
N ALA A 191 -14.73 -7.48 -18.58
CA ALA A 191 -14.85 -8.43 -17.51
C ALA A 191 -15.55 -7.71 -16.36
N MET A 192 -15.85 -8.31 -15.28
CA MET A 192 -16.41 -7.67 -14.08
C MET A 192 -17.57 -6.70 -14.34
N ASN A 193 -18.30 -6.83 -15.47
CA ASN A 193 -19.46 -6.00 -15.86
C ASN A 193 -19.17 -4.47 -15.81
N GLY A 194 -17.96 -4.05 -16.19
CA GLY A 194 -17.55 -2.64 -16.18
C GLY A 194 -17.20 -2.10 -14.80
N ARG A 195 -17.17 -2.91 -13.76
CA ARG A 195 -16.79 -2.49 -12.41
C ARG A 195 -15.29 -2.60 -12.21
N THR A 196 -14.73 -1.61 -11.55
CA THR A 196 -13.37 -1.67 -11.00
C THR A 196 -13.45 -2.11 -9.54
N SER A 197 -12.52 -2.94 -9.09
CA SER A 197 -12.69 -3.67 -7.83
C SER A 197 -11.39 -3.80 -7.05
N VAL A 198 -11.53 -4.12 -5.78
CA VAL A 198 -10.46 -4.57 -4.89
C VAL A 198 -10.77 -6.01 -4.49
N PHE A 199 -9.80 -6.89 -4.56
CA PHE A 199 -9.94 -8.30 -4.25
C PHE A 199 -8.97 -8.76 -3.17
N ARG A 200 -9.32 -9.88 -2.54
CA ARG A 200 -8.48 -10.66 -1.64
C ARG A 200 -8.32 -12.07 -2.18
N VAL A 201 -7.11 -12.62 -2.10
CA VAL A 201 -6.81 -14.04 -2.38
C VAL A 201 -6.28 -14.69 -1.11
N SER A 202 -6.93 -15.77 -0.68
CA SER A 202 -6.48 -16.61 0.43
C SER A 202 -6.43 -18.06 -0.04
N GLY A 203 -5.24 -18.65 -0.10
CA GLY A 203 -5.03 -19.91 -0.80
C GLY A 203 -5.46 -19.81 -2.26
N SER A 204 -6.43 -20.61 -2.69
CA SER A 204 -7.03 -20.58 -4.04
C SER A 204 -8.33 -19.77 -4.13
N THR A 205 -8.79 -19.19 -3.02
CA THR A 205 -10.09 -18.50 -2.96
C THR A 205 -9.92 -17.01 -3.21
N VAL A 206 -10.61 -16.50 -4.22
CA VAL A 206 -10.74 -15.07 -4.51
C VAL A 206 -12.04 -14.55 -3.89
N THR A 207 -11.97 -13.46 -3.14
CA THR A 207 -13.13 -12.77 -2.56
C THR A 207 -13.11 -11.30 -2.91
N LEU A 208 -14.29 -10.72 -3.12
CA LEU A 208 -14.44 -9.29 -3.34
C LEU A 208 -14.26 -8.55 -2.00
N VAL A 209 -13.44 -7.50 -2.03
CA VAL A 209 -13.30 -6.54 -0.93
C VAL A 209 -14.23 -5.35 -1.17
N ASP A 210 -14.14 -4.73 -2.35
CA ASP A 210 -14.95 -3.56 -2.70
C ASP A 210 -15.09 -3.44 -4.24
N ASP A 211 -16.27 -3.11 -4.74
CA ASP A 211 -16.53 -2.82 -6.16
C ASP A 211 -17.17 -1.43 -6.37
N GLY A 212 -17.13 -0.59 -5.35
CA GLY A 212 -17.68 0.76 -5.36
C GLY A 212 -16.65 1.88 -5.45
N LEU A 213 -15.36 1.56 -5.69
CA LEU A 213 -14.31 2.56 -5.89
C LEU A 213 -14.13 2.85 -7.39
N ARG A 214 -13.93 4.13 -7.70
CA ARG A 214 -13.53 4.52 -9.07
C ARG A 214 -12.02 4.41 -9.22
N GLN A 215 -11.59 3.51 -10.11
CA GLN A 215 -10.19 3.30 -10.45
C GLN A 215 -9.30 3.09 -9.20
N PRO A 216 -9.55 2.04 -8.38
CA PRO A 216 -8.66 1.71 -7.28
C PRO A 216 -7.26 1.45 -7.84
N ASN A 217 -6.23 2.06 -7.22
CA ASN A 217 -4.85 2.01 -7.67
C ASN A 217 -3.97 1.45 -6.54
N GLY A 218 -3.17 2.26 -5.87
CA GLY A 218 -2.28 1.82 -4.81
C GLY A 218 -2.98 1.08 -3.68
N ILE A 219 -2.29 0.12 -3.08
CA ILE A 219 -2.79 -0.69 -1.98
C ILE A 219 -1.65 -1.04 -1.01
N ALA A 220 -1.87 -0.85 0.29
CA ALA A 220 -0.87 -1.13 1.31
C ALA A 220 -1.50 -1.59 2.62
N LEU A 221 -0.76 -2.37 3.43
CA LEU A 221 -1.17 -2.84 4.75
C LEU A 221 -0.41 -2.09 5.84
N SER A 222 -1.09 -1.82 6.98
CA SER A 222 -0.41 -1.39 8.21
C SER A 222 0.56 -2.48 8.71
N PRO A 223 1.61 -2.11 9.51
CA PRO A 223 2.60 -3.07 9.99
C PRO A 223 2.02 -4.22 10.81
N ASP A 224 0.93 -4.00 11.52
CA ASP A 224 0.19 -5.02 12.25
C ASP A 224 -0.75 -5.86 11.37
N GLY A 225 -0.86 -5.53 10.07
CA GLY A 225 -1.78 -6.17 9.15
C GLY A 225 -3.27 -5.93 9.45
N GLY A 226 -3.58 -4.99 10.36
CA GLY A 226 -4.92 -4.69 10.84
C GLY A 226 -5.69 -3.66 10.03
N THR A 227 -5.01 -2.93 9.15
CA THR A 227 -5.61 -1.92 8.28
C THR A 227 -5.11 -2.06 6.85
N LEU A 228 -6.04 -2.12 5.91
CA LEU A 228 -5.75 -2.07 4.48
C LEU A 228 -6.07 -0.66 3.97
N TYR A 229 -5.11 -0.02 3.30
CA TYR A 229 -5.29 1.27 2.65
C TYR A 229 -5.41 1.08 1.15
N VAL A 230 -6.32 1.83 0.51
CA VAL A 230 -6.55 1.77 -0.95
C VAL A 230 -6.73 3.19 -1.50
N GLY A 231 -5.94 3.53 -2.50
CA GLY A 231 -6.08 4.75 -3.28
C GLY A 231 -7.16 4.61 -4.34
N ALA A 232 -8.20 5.43 -4.30
CA ALA A 232 -9.22 5.56 -5.34
C ALA A 232 -8.82 6.72 -6.26
N TYR A 233 -8.03 6.44 -7.29
CA TYR A 233 -7.45 7.42 -8.21
C TYR A 233 -8.52 8.34 -8.81
N GLY A 234 -9.60 7.76 -9.30
CA GLY A 234 -10.71 8.50 -9.91
C GLY A 234 -11.58 9.31 -8.93
N GLU A 235 -11.30 9.23 -7.62
CA GLU A 235 -12.02 9.96 -6.56
C GLU A 235 -11.16 10.96 -5.81
N ASN A 236 -9.83 10.97 -6.04
CA ASN A 236 -8.86 11.76 -5.27
C ASN A 236 -8.90 11.46 -3.77
N LYS A 237 -9.08 10.19 -3.40
CA LYS A 237 -9.25 9.74 -2.02
C LYS A 237 -8.45 8.49 -1.72
N ILE A 238 -7.98 8.39 -0.50
CA ILE A 238 -7.44 7.17 0.09
C ILE A 238 -8.44 6.68 1.13
N TYR A 239 -8.82 5.42 1.05
CA TYR A 239 -9.70 4.76 2.01
C TYR A 239 -8.92 3.77 2.86
N SER A 240 -9.39 3.55 4.08
CA SER A 240 -8.91 2.50 4.98
C SER A 240 -10.02 1.50 5.27
N TYR A 241 -9.63 0.24 5.40
CA TYR A 241 -10.51 -0.89 5.74
C TYR A 241 -9.93 -1.60 6.97
N PRO A 242 -10.69 -1.83 8.04
CA PRO A 242 -10.22 -2.71 9.10
C PRO A 242 -10.10 -4.14 8.56
N VAL A 243 -8.98 -4.79 8.88
CA VAL A 243 -8.70 -6.19 8.50
C VAL A 243 -8.83 -7.08 9.72
N ARG A 244 -9.63 -8.14 9.62
CA ARG A 244 -9.82 -9.13 10.68
C ARG A 244 -8.73 -10.18 10.66
N ALA A 245 -8.67 -11.01 11.71
CA ALA A 245 -7.69 -12.08 11.84
C ALA A 245 -7.71 -13.06 10.65
N ASP A 246 -8.90 -13.37 10.11
CA ASP A 246 -9.08 -14.23 8.93
C ASP A 246 -8.74 -13.55 7.58
N GLY A 247 -8.29 -12.30 7.62
CA GLY A 247 -7.99 -11.49 6.45
C GLY A 247 -9.22 -10.88 5.75
N SER A 248 -10.43 -11.09 6.27
CA SER A 248 -11.60 -10.37 5.76
C SER A 248 -11.56 -8.90 6.17
N THR A 249 -12.16 -8.03 5.34
CA THR A 249 -12.20 -6.61 5.61
C THR A 249 -13.55 -6.16 6.17
N GLY A 250 -13.53 -5.09 6.97
CA GLY A 250 -14.74 -4.35 7.33
C GLY A 250 -15.10 -3.28 6.29
N PRO A 251 -16.10 -2.44 6.58
CA PRO A 251 -16.48 -1.33 5.70
C PRO A 251 -15.36 -0.28 5.63
N ARG A 252 -15.25 0.36 4.45
CA ARG A 252 -14.27 1.43 4.24
C ARG A 252 -14.62 2.70 5.01
N THR A 253 -13.58 3.44 5.40
CA THR A 253 -13.67 4.82 5.88
C THR A 253 -12.72 5.70 5.07
N LEU A 254 -13.05 7.00 4.93
CA LEU A 254 -12.14 7.95 4.32
C LEU A 254 -10.94 8.16 5.23
N PHE A 255 -9.74 7.91 4.71
CA PHE A 255 -8.48 8.15 5.42
C PHE A 255 -7.89 9.53 5.10
N ALA A 256 -7.71 9.84 3.82
CA ALA A 256 -7.15 11.11 3.36
C ALA A 256 -7.65 11.48 1.95
N SER A 257 -7.40 12.72 1.53
CA SER A 257 -7.67 13.18 0.16
C SER A 257 -6.41 13.79 -0.43
N ILE A 258 -5.99 13.28 -1.59
CA ILE A 258 -4.90 13.81 -2.42
C ILE A 258 -5.31 13.72 -3.89
N ALA A 259 -4.71 14.53 -4.74
CA ALA A 259 -4.97 14.47 -6.17
C ALA A 259 -4.35 13.21 -6.78
N GLY A 260 -5.16 12.38 -7.47
CA GLY A 260 -4.70 11.18 -8.16
C GLY A 260 -3.84 10.24 -7.28
N PRO A 261 -4.40 9.67 -6.19
CA PRO A 261 -3.66 8.74 -5.34
C PRO A 261 -3.26 7.51 -6.15
N ASP A 262 -1.95 7.33 -6.34
CA ASP A 262 -1.34 6.23 -7.07
C ASP A 262 -0.82 5.17 -6.08
N GLY A 263 0.40 4.68 -6.16
CA GLY A 263 0.94 3.69 -5.24
C GLY A 263 1.27 4.23 -3.85
N GLY A 264 1.38 3.34 -2.87
CA GLY A 264 1.67 3.73 -1.48
C GLY A 264 2.39 2.66 -0.67
N THR A 265 3.03 3.09 0.43
CA THR A 265 3.73 2.22 1.38
C THR A 265 3.59 2.75 2.81
N ILE A 266 4.00 1.94 3.78
CA ILE A 266 3.85 2.23 5.21
C ILE A 266 5.21 2.06 5.90
N ASP A 267 5.54 2.90 6.89
CA ASP A 267 6.70 2.69 7.76
C ASP A 267 6.36 1.93 9.05
N CYS A 268 7.37 1.57 9.82
CA CYS A 268 7.21 0.81 11.07
C CYS A 268 6.48 1.57 12.18
N ALA A 269 6.35 2.89 12.09
CA ALA A 269 5.52 3.69 12.98
C ALA A 269 4.04 3.78 12.49
N GLY A 270 3.72 3.14 11.35
CA GLY A 270 2.41 3.20 10.72
C GLY A 270 2.14 4.46 9.93
N ASN A 271 3.16 5.31 9.68
CA ASN A 271 2.98 6.47 8.82
C ASN A 271 2.79 6.02 7.36
N VAL A 272 1.84 6.66 6.69
CA VAL A 272 1.37 6.31 5.34
C VAL A 272 2.01 7.25 4.34
N TYR A 273 2.71 6.69 3.36
CA TYR A 273 3.35 7.40 2.26
C TYR A 273 2.60 7.10 0.98
N TRP A 274 2.08 8.12 0.31
CA TRP A 274 1.23 7.92 -0.87
C TRP A 274 1.65 8.80 -2.03
N ALA A 275 1.98 8.18 -3.15
CA ALA A 275 2.32 8.86 -4.39
C ALA A 275 1.08 9.55 -4.99
N SER A 276 1.29 10.72 -5.57
CA SER A 276 0.28 11.43 -6.35
C SER A 276 0.73 11.51 -7.80
N GLY A 277 0.04 10.81 -8.69
CA GLY A 277 0.28 10.84 -10.12
C GLY A 277 0.02 12.22 -10.76
N THR A 278 -0.64 13.12 -10.02
CA THR A 278 -1.07 14.43 -10.51
C THR A 278 -0.10 15.55 -10.14
N ASP A 279 0.33 15.65 -8.87
CA ASP A 279 1.15 16.75 -8.38
C ASP A 279 2.66 16.42 -8.26
N GLY A 280 3.05 15.15 -8.46
CA GLY A 280 4.44 14.73 -8.42
C GLY A 280 5.04 14.67 -7.02
N LEU A 281 4.21 14.53 -6.00
CA LEU A 281 4.61 14.45 -4.61
C LEU A 281 4.30 13.08 -4.02
N VAL A 282 5.06 12.68 -3.02
CA VAL A 282 4.64 11.66 -2.05
C VAL A 282 4.11 12.38 -0.82
N HIS A 283 2.84 12.17 -0.51
CA HIS A 283 2.18 12.71 0.68
C HIS A 283 2.40 11.79 1.87
N VAL A 284 2.78 12.34 3.02
CA VAL A 284 3.05 11.58 4.24
C VAL A 284 2.01 11.93 5.30
N PHE A 285 1.37 10.89 5.84
CA PHE A 285 0.34 11.01 6.87
C PHE A 285 0.69 10.17 8.10
N SER A 286 0.25 10.59 9.27
CA SER A 286 0.25 9.75 10.47
C SER A 286 -0.73 8.57 10.30
N PRO A 287 -0.69 7.55 11.18
CA PRO A 287 -1.67 6.46 11.19
C PRO A 287 -3.13 6.94 11.34
N THR A 288 -3.33 8.14 11.86
CA THR A 288 -4.65 8.76 12.05
C THR A 288 -5.09 9.69 10.92
N GLY A 289 -4.30 9.76 9.81
CA GLY A 289 -4.63 10.56 8.63
C GLY A 289 -4.23 12.05 8.74
N VAL A 290 -3.48 12.43 9.77
CA VAL A 290 -2.94 13.80 9.87
C VAL A 290 -1.77 13.95 8.91
N LYS A 291 -1.80 14.96 8.03
CA LYS A 291 -0.73 15.23 7.08
C LYS A 291 0.54 15.68 7.81
N LEU A 292 1.64 14.95 7.65
CA LEU A 292 2.95 15.22 8.25
C LEU A 292 3.86 16.01 7.31
N GLY A 293 3.67 15.87 6.00
CA GLY A 293 4.48 16.58 5.01
C GLY A 293 4.41 15.95 3.63
N THR A 294 5.42 16.27 2.81
CA THR A 294 5.56 15.76 1.45
C THR A 294 7.02 15.51 1.08
N VAL A 295 7.24 14.56 0.16
CA VAL A 295 8.52 14.35 -0.52
C VAL A 295 8.32 14.70 -2.00
N ALA A 296 9.08 15.67 -2.49
CA ALA A 296 9.13 16.00 -3.91
C ALA A 296 10.11 15.07 -4.62
N SER A 297 9.71 14.49 -5.74
CA SER A 297 10.56 13.61 -6.55
C SER A 297 10.62 14.10 -8.01
N GLY A 298 9.82 13.56 -8.86
CA GLY A 298 9.70 13.94 -10.26
C GLY A 298 8.24 14.15 -10.62
N ALA A 299 7.99 14.66 -11.80
CA ALA A 299 6.63 14.78 -12.28
C ALA A 299 6.02 13.40 -12.55
N GLY A 300 4.74 13.20 -12.17
CA GLY A 300 4.04 11.92 -12.37
C GLY A 300 4.59 10.80 -11.47
N THR A 301 4.73 11.07 -10.17
CA THR A 301 5.08 10.07 -9.17
C THR A 301 4.05 8.96 -9.15
N THR A 302 4.50 7.72 -9.34
CA THR A 302 3.59 6.57 -9.53
C THR A 302 3.52 5.70 -8.28
N ASN A 303 4.65 5.25 -7.73
CA ASN A 303 4.64 4.33 -6.61
C ASN A 303 5.87 4.51 -5.71
N VAL A 304 5.85 3.90 -4.52
CA VAL A 304 6.87 4.04 -3.51
C VAL A 304 7.13 2.73 -2.78
N ALA A 305 8.40 2.48 -2.41
CA ALA A 305 8.76 1.35 -1.55
C ALA A 305 9.96 1.71 -0.66
N PHE A 306 9.95 1.22 0.55
CA PHE A 306 11.12 1.29 1.42
C PHE A 306 12.13 0.19 1.09
N GLY A 307 13.42 0.52 1.23
CA GLY A 307 14.52 -0.41 1.04
C GLY A 307 15.83 0.10 1.63
N GLY A 308 16.94 -0.47 1.18
CA GLY A 308 18.25 -0.26 1.81
C GLY A 308 18.49 -1.21 2.98
N THR A 309 19.73 -1.27 3.47
CA THR A 309 20.12 -2.19 4.55
C THR A 309 19.45 -1.85 5.89
N ASP A 310 19.13 -0.59 6.11
CA ASP A 310 18.41 -0.06 7.27
C ASP A 310 16.91 0.10 7.04
N ARG A 311 16.43 -0.14 5.81
CA ARG A 311 15.06 0.07 5.35
C ARG A 311 14.55 1.51 5.51
N GLN A 312 15.44 2.48 5.62
CA GLN A 312 15.11 3.90 5.74
C GLN A 312 15.18 4.65 4.40
N THR A 313 15.58 3.98 3.33
CA THR A 313 15.56 4.57 2.00
C THR A 313 14.20 4.38 1.34
N LEU A 314 13.48 5.48 1.13
CA LEU A 314 12.27 5.48 0.31
C LEU A 314 12.67 5.62 -1.16
N PHE A 315 12.41 4.59 -1.95
CA PHE A 315 12.50 4.60 -3.41
C PHE A 315 11.16 5.06 -3.99
N ILE A 316 11.22 5.90 -5.03
CA ILE A 316 10.05 6.54 -5.64
C ILE A 316 10.16 6.37 -7.14
N THR A 317 9.16 5.74 -7.75
CA THR A 317 9.04 5.62 -9.21
C THR A 317 8.25 6.79 -9.79
N SER A 318 8.56 7.14 -11.04
CA SER A 318 7.81 8.14 -11.78
C SER A 318 7.55 7.69 -13.22
N GLY A 319 6.38 8.03 -13.74
CA GLY A 319 5.87 7.56 -15.02
C GLY A 319 5.50 8.65 -16.03
N ARG A 320 6.01 9.88 -15.87
CA ARG A 320 5.71 10.93 -16.84
C ARG A 320 6.45 10.68 -18.15
N THR A 321 5.73 10.68 -19.26
CA THR A 321 6.30 10.56 -20.60
C THR A 321 7.42 11.59 -20.83
N GLY A 322 8.63 11.11 -21.14
CA GLY A 322 9.82 11.92 -21.38
C GLY A 322 10.60 12.33 -20.12
N ASP A 323 10.07 12.06 -18.91
CA ASP A 323 10.76 12.37 -17.64
C ASP A 323 10.49 11.30 -16.56
N SER A 324 10.38 10.04 -16.96
CA SER A 324 10.28 8.92 -16.01
C SER A 324 11.62 8.59 -15.38
N GLY A 325 11.62 8.15 -14.13
CA GLY A 325 12.83 7.80 -13.42
C GLY A 325 12.60 7.17 -12.04
N LEU A 326 13.69 6.75 -11.44
CA LEU A 326 13.75 6.31 -10.05
C LEU A 326 14.40 7.39 -9.21
N TYR A 327 13.80 7.68 -8.08
CA TYR A 327 14.30 8.64 -7.07
C TYR A 327 14.46 7.95 -5.74
N SER A 328 15.25 8.53 -4.84
CA SER A 328 15.37 8.06 -3.46
C SER A 328 15.58 9.19 -2.48
N VAL A 329 15.18 8.95 -1.24
CA VAL A 329 15.41 9.80 -0.09
C VAL A 329 15.59 8.93 1.15
N HIS A 330 16.53 9.31 2.03
CA HIS A 330 16.68 8.65 3.32
C HIS A 330 15.79 9.32 4.35
N LEU A 331 15.02 8.55 5.11
CA LEU A 331 13.99 9.01 6.05
C LEU A 331 14.27 8.54 7.48
N GLY A 332 13.54 9.10 8.45
CA GLY A 332 13.80 8.88 9.87
C GLY A 332 13.25 7.57 10.43
N VAL A 333 12.30 6.93 9.76
CA VAL A 333 11.61 5.71 10.23
C VAL A 333 11.81 4.59 9.21
N PRO A 334 12.19 3.36 9.63
CA PRO A 334 12.29 2.22 8.72
C PRO A 334 10.93 1.85 8.11
N GLY A 335 10.93 1.45 6.86
CA GLY A 335 9.73 0.98 6.19
C GLY A 335 9.33 -0.45 6.53
N TYR A 336 8.05 -0.73 6.35
CA TYR A 336 7.50 -2.08 6.36
C TYR A 336 7.84 -2.79 5.04
N PRO A 337 8.29 -4.04 5.02
CA PRO A 337 8.95 -4.65 3.86
C PRO A 337 8.00 -5.28 2.81
N TYR A 338 6.69 -5.29 2.99
CA TYR A 338 5.74 -5.98 2.10
C TYR A 338 4.87 -5.04 1.31
#